data_1c3f823c6388dfec7af38cbef48059b8
#
_entry.id   1c3f823c6388dfec7af38cbef48059b8
#
_cell.length_a   1.000
_cell.length_b   1.000
_cell.length_c   1.000
_cell.angle_alpha   90.00
_cell.angle_beta   90.00
_cell.angle_gamma   90.00
#
_symmetry.space_group_name_H-M   'P 1'
#
loop_
_entity.id
_entity.type
_entity.pdbx_description
1 polymer ?
#
loop_
_entity_poly.entity_id
_entity_poly.type
_entity_poly.pdbx_seq_one_letter_code
_entity_poly.pdbx_strand_id
1 'polypeptide(L)'
;IPKSTGEEPPIAGSDFSAVVSHDLMDNDQSFKEAISDYILNSRYRMPDQFEYDSQEEYIKARMKYGVKSYYRDMDRRPVFCKSDEESRICDYLGRHGISFRYEAPYEVNTVDPEYRQYCPDFSIYFTDDSGNHKRIYLEHFAVNGQGDCPSWFSEEDSMKYKEGIVWKRRLHREHGTVLLETSSADFQRGDVFNRLERQLIDAGVAFSTQSQGELAREVARQEQSILGMLTAFNFLFKSKGCSEEEILSSATRYDLQTLRSIVFTYVRRYREMSREKGVIDF
;
A
#
# COMPACT_ATOMS: atom_id res chain seq x y z
N ILE A 1 -55.94 26.18 10.11
CA ILE A 1 -54.70 25.73 9.45
C ILE A 1 -53.70 25.41 10.55
N PRO A 2 -53.38 24.13 10.82
CA PRO A 2 -52.36 23.78 11.79
C PRO A 2 -50.98 24.13 11.23
N LYS A 3 -50.14 24.80 12.05
CA LYS A 3 -48.73 25.03 11.75
C LYS A 3 -48.05 23.68 11.69
N SER A 4 -47.41 23.35 10.58
CA SER A 4 -46.50 22.25 10.46
C SER A 4 -45.32 22.50 11.43
N THR A 5 -45.21 21.71 12.47
CA THR A 5 -43.97 21.56 13.22
C THR A 5 -42.98 20.97 12.26
N GLY A 6 -41.93 21.75 11.94
CA GLY A 6 -40.87 21.34 11.02
C GLY A 6 -39.93 20.34 11.70
N GLU A 7 -40.42 19.15 12.02
CA GLU A 7 -39.57 18.00 12.32
C GLU A 7 -39.20 17.37 10.98
N GLU A 8 -37.91 17.43 10.66
CA GLU A 8 -37.38 16.67 9.56
C GLU A 8 -37.70 15.17 9.78
N PRO A 9 -38.06 14.43 8.71
CA PRO A 9 -38.32 13.00 8.86
C PRO A 9 -37.07 12.27 9.42
N PRO A 10 -37.26 11.24 10.25
CA PRO A 10 -36.15 10.48 10.80
C PRO A 10 -35.28 9.93 9.67
N ILE A 11 -33.97 10.19 9.74
CA ILE A 11 -33.00 9.72 8.76
C ILE A 11 -32.99 8.20 8.77
N ALA A 12 -33.16 7.55 7.63
CA ALA A 12 -33.05 6.09 7.53
C ALA A 12 -31.65 5.62 7.95
N GLY A 13 -31.54 4.45 8.55
CA GLY A 13 -30.26 3.96 9.12
C GLY A 13 -29.09 3.89 8.12
N SER A 14 -29.37 3.64 6.83
CA SER A 14 -28.37 3.69 5.76
C SER A 14 -27.88 5.12 5.49
N ASP A 15 -28.78 6.08 5.50
CA ASP A 15 -28.46 7.50 5.27
C ASP A 15 -27.68 8.08 6.45
N PHE A 16 -27.99 7.61 7.67
CA PHE A 16 -27.24 8.03 8.85
C PHE A 16 -25.81 7.51 8.86
N SER A 17 -25.57 6.29 8.40
CA SER A 17 -24.24 5.75 8.22
C SER A 17 -23.38 6.60 7.25
N ALA A 18 -23.98 7.08 6.18
CA ALA A 18 -23.32 7.99 5.25
C ALA A 18 -22.97 9.34 5.90
N VAL A 19 -23.89 9.91 6.67
CA VAL A 19 -23.66 11.17 7.40
C VAL A 19 -22.49 11.05 8.37
N VAL A 20 -22.39 9.94 9.11
CA VAL A 20 -21.26 9.69 10.04
C VAL A 20 -19.93 9.55 9.30
N SER A 21 -19.93 8.86 8.16
CA SER A 21 -18.71 8.71 7.35
C SER A 21 -18.25 10.05 6.76
N HIS A 22 -19.17 10.86 6.26
CA HIS A 22 -18.83 12.19 5.76
C HIS A 22 -18.31 13.10 6.88
N ASP A 23 -18.93 13.08 8.06
CA ASP A 23 -18.43 13.83 9.21
C ASP A 23 -17.00 13.46 9.57
N LEU A 24 -16.66 12.17 9.63
CA LEU A 24 -15.31 11.70 9.90
C LEU A 24 -14.32 12.07 8.78
N MET A 25 -14.73 11.90 7.52
CA MET A 25 -13.87 12.26 6.37
C MET A 25 -13.59 13.77 6.31
N ASP A 26 -14.52 14.60 6.74
CA ASP A 26 -14.37 16.05 6.71
C ASP A 26 -13.59 16.58 7.92
N ASN A 27 -13.80 15.99 9.10
CA ASN A 27 -13.39 16.58 10.37
C ASN A 27 -12.30 15.78 11.14
N ASP A 28 -12.04 14.52 10.78
CA ASP A 28 -11.03 13.68 11.43
C ASP A 28 -9.89 13.32 10.46
N GLN A 29 -8.79 14.05 10.54
CA GLN A 29 -7.62 13.84 9.69
C GLN A 29 -7.00 12.46 9.89
N SER A 30 -6.97 11.96 11.13
CA SER A 30 -6.40 10.63 11.43
C SER A 30 -7.25 9.51 10.84
N PHE A 31 -8.58 9.66 10.85
CA PHE A 31 -9.48 8.72 10.19
C PHE A 31 -9.30 8.73 8.68
N LYS A 32 -9.18 9.91 8.07
CA LYS A 32 -8.92 10.11 6.65
C LYS A 32 -7.61 9.44 6.21
N GLU A 33 -6.54 9.63 6.96
CA GLU A 33 -5.24 8.99 6.71
C GLU A 33 -5.32 7.48 6.86
N ALA A 34 -5.97 6.97 7.90
CA ALA A 34 -6.14 5.54 8.13
C ALA A 34 -6.97 4.86 7.02
N ILE A 35 -8.06 5.51 6.55
CA ILE A 35 -8.84 5.04 5.40
C ILE A 35 -7.98 5.00 4.14
N SER A 36 -7.21 6.06 3.90
CA SER A 36 -6.32 6.16 2.74
C SER A 36 -5.27 5.05 2.75
N ASP A 37 -4.64 4.84 3.90
CA ASP A 37 -3.66 3.77 4.09
C ASP A 37 -4.29 2.38 3.95
N TYR A 38 -5.49 2.18 4.47
CA TYR A 38 -6.21 0.94 4.30
C TYR A 38 -6.54 0.67 2.83
N ILE A 39 -7.08 1.65 2.10
CA ILE A 39 -7.37 1.51 0.67
C ILE A 39 -6.12 1.17 -0.12
N LEU A 40 -5.03 1.88 0.13
CA LEU A 40 -3.77 1.68 -0.56
C LEU A 40 -3.13 0.33 -0.21
N ASN A 41 -3.28 -0.14 1.01
CA ASN A 41 -2.73 -1.43 1.47
C ASN A 41 -3.66 -2.63 1.22
N SER A 42 -4.99 -2.45 1.22
CA SER A 42 -5.95 -3.54 1.05
C SER A 42 -6.03 -4.09 -0.38
N ARG A 43 -5.68 -3.28 -1.37
CA ARG A 43 -5.60 -3.73 -2.78
C ARG A 43 -4.53 -4.80 -3.00
N TYR A 44 -3.51 -4.80 -2.15
CA TYR A 44 -2.37 -5.72 -2.19
C TYR A 44 -2.48 -6.80 -1.12
N ARG A 45 -3.70 -7.16 -0.76
CA ARG A 45 -3.89 -8.43 -0.09
C ARG A 45 -3.30 -9.49 -1.01
N MET A 46 -2.10 -9.95 -0.67
CA MET A 46 -1.53 -11.12 -1.30
C MET A 46 -2.62 -12.17 -1.38
N PRO A 47 -2.87 -12.80 -2.55
CA PRO A 47 -3.68 -13.99 -2.59
C PRO A 47 -3.19 -14.86 -1.45
N ASP A 48 -4.08 -15.11 -0.50
CA ASP A 48 -3.74 -15.95 0.65
C ASP A 48 -3.45 -17.34 0.08
N GLN A 49 -2.32 -17.95 0.46
CA GLN A 49 -2.02 -19.32 0.04
C GLN A 49 -3.16 -20.31 0.35
N PHE A 50 -4.00 -19.96 1.33
CA PHE A 50 -5.20 -20.73 1.69
C PHE A 50 -6.39 -20.54 0.73
N GLU A 51 -6.31 -19.62 -0.24
CA GLU A 51 -7.31 -19.41 -1.29
C GLU A 51 -7.10 -20.32 -2.52
N TYR A 52 -5.98 -21.08 -2.54
CA TYR A 52 -5.59 -21.95 -3.64
C TYR A 52 -5.41 -23.40 -3.16
N ASP A 53 -5.86 -24.34 -3.98
CA ASP A 53 -5.77 -25.78 -3.66
C ASP A 53 -4.32 -26.29 -3.67
N SER A 54 -3.41 -25.57 -4.34
CA SER A 54 -1.99 -25.90 -4.35
C SER A 54 -1.09 -24.66 -4.37
N GLN A 55 0.10 -24.81 -3.82
CA GLN A 55 1.13 -23.77 -3.86
C GLN A 55 1.60 -23.44 -5.27
N GLU A 56 1.55 -24.41 -6.17
CA GLU A 56 1.88 -24.19 -7.60
C GLU A 56 0.86 -23.32 -8.31
N GLU A 57 -0.43 -23.49 -8.04
CA GLU A 57 -1.49 -22.65 -8.60
C GLU A 57 -1.42 -21.23 -8.06
N TYR A 58 -1.18 -21.09 -6.78
CA TYR A 58 -0.92 -19.81 -6.13
C TYR A 58 0.25 -19.05 -6.78
N ILE A 59 1.39 -19.73 -6.99
CA ILE A 59 2.57 -19.16 -7.64
C ILE A 59 2.28 -18.79 -9.09
N LYS A 60 1.62 -19.67 -9.87
CA LYS A 60 1.25 -19.41 -11.26
C LYS A 60 0.28 -18.25 -11.40
N ALA A 61 -0.66 -18.11 -10.48
CA ALA A 61 -1.58 -16.96 -10.45
C ALA A 61 -0.83 -15.64 -10.22
N ARG A 62 0.17 -15.63 -9.36
CA ARG A 62 1.02 -14.46 -9.13
C ARG A 62 1.91 -14.10 -10.32
N MET A 63 2.53 -15.08 -10.96
CA MET A 63 3.45 -14.85 -12.08
C MET A 63 2.76 -14.46 -13.39
N LYS A 64 1.52 -14.96 -13.62
CA LYS A 64 0.84 -14.80 -14.92
C LYS A 64 0.34 -13.38 -15.16
N TYR A 65 0.10 -12.59 -14.15
CA TYR A 65 -0.69 -11.36 -14.30
C TYR A 65 -0.02 -10.10 -13.81
N GLY A 66 1.22 -10.07 -13.44
CA GLY A 66 1.93 -8.90 -12.94
C GLY A 66 1.02 -8.01 -12.04
N VAL A 67 1.48 -7.53 -10.96
CA VAL A 67 0.66 -6.74 -10.05
C VAL A 67 0.59 -5.31 -10.54
N LYS A 68 -0.61 -4.84 -10.90
CA LYS A 68 -0.81 -3.48 -11.39
C LYS A 68 -0.69 -2.47 -10.26
N SER A 69 0.26 -1.56 -10.37
CA SER A 69 0.37 -0.40 -9.47
C SER A 69 -0.75 0.62 -9.72
N TYR A 70 -1.08 1.37 -8.69
CA TYR A 70 -2.00 2.51 -8.77
C TYR A 70 -1.40 3.68 -9.48
N TYR A 71 -0.12 3.89 -9.24
CA TYR A 71 0.60 5.03 -9.74
C TYR A 71 1.19 4.72 -11.11
N ARG A 72 1.33 5.75 -11.88
CA ARG A 72 1.98 5.70 -13.17
C ARG A 72 3.44 6.10 -12.99
N ASP A 73 4.30 5.63 -13.90
CA ASP A 73 5.67 6.10 -13.97
C ASP A 73 5.76 7.59 -14.38
N MET A 74 6.96 8.16 -14.39
CA MET A 74 7.18 9.55 -14.77
C MET A 74 6.76 9.87 -16.21
N ASP A 75 6.67 8.87 -17.08
CA ASP A 75 6.17 8.99 -18.46
C ASP A 75 4.65 8.80 -18.54
N ARG A 76 3.96 8.73 -17.38
CA ARG A 76 2.51 8.47 -17.24
C ARG A 76 2.05 7.12 -17.76
N ARG A 77 2.94 6.14 -17.86
CA ARG A 77 2.63 4.77 -18.27
C ARG A 77 2.10 3.96 -17.10
N PRO A 78 1.12 3.08 -17.32
CA PRO A 78 0.69 2.14 -16.30
C PRO A 78 1.83 1.17 -15.98
N VAL A 79 2.07 0.92 -14.70
CA VAL A 79 3.12 0.01 -14.22
C VAL A 79 2.51 -1.32 -13.79
N PHE A 80 3.11 -2.42 -14.27
CA PHE A 80 2.77 -3.79 -13.88
C PHE A 80 4.03 -4.43 -13.30
N CYS A 81 4.07 -4.56 -11.99
CA CYS A 81 5.22 -5.09 -11.28
C CYS A 81 5.25 -6.62 -11.30
N LYS A 82 6.44 -7.22 -11.20
CA LYS A 82 6.63 -8.68 -11.15
C LYS A 82 6.13 -9.29 -9.85
N SER A 83 6.15 -8.51 -8.76
CA SER A 83 5.69 -8.97 -7.45
C SER A 83 4.75 -7.95 -6.80
N ASP A 84 4.01 -8.43 -5.79
CA ASP A 84 3.20 -7.58 -4.93
C ASP A 84 4.06 -6.59 -4.13
N GLU A 85 5.20 -7.05 -3.61
CA GLU A 85 6.13 -6.22 -2.84
C GLU A 85 6.68 -5.08 -3.70
N GLU A 86 7.08 -5.34 -4.96
CA GLU A 86 7.48 -4.28 -5.91
C GLU A 86 6.34 -3.32 -6.22
N SER A 87 5.12 -3.81 -6.38
CA SER A 87 3.95 -2.99 -6.61
C SER A 87 3.68 -2.03 -5.45
N ARG A 88 3.81 -2.51 -4.21
CA ARG A 88 3.70 -1.67 -3.00
C ARG A 88 4.80 -0.62 -2.91
N ILE A 89 6.02 -0.96 -3.34
CA ILE A 89 7.12 0.02 -3.45
C ILE A 89 6.79 1.06 -4.52
N CYS A 90 6.31 0.64 -5.69
CA CYS A 90 5.86 1.52 -6.75
C CYS A 90 4.81 2.53 -6.27
N ASP A 91 3.81 2.04 -5.53
CA ASP A 91 2.77 2.88 -4.96
C ASP A 91 3.29 3.82 -3.88
N TYR A 92 4.24 3.36 -3.07
CA TYR A 92 4.92 4.23 -2.10
C TYR A 92 5.64 5.39 -2.79
N LEU A 93 6.44 5.10 -3.82
CA LEU A 93 7.14 6.14 -4.61
C LEU A 93 6.16 7.13 -5.24
N GLY A 94 5.12 6.61 -5.88
CA GLY A 94 4.08 7.42 -6.51
C GLY A 94 3.31 8.30 -5.54
N ARG A 95 2.94 7.76 -4.35
CA ARG A 95 2.25 8.49 -3.29
C ARG A 95 3.05 9.68 -2.79
N HIS A 96 4.37 9.53 -2.71
CA HIS A 96 5.26 10.57 -2.22
C HIS A 96 5.76 11.50 -3.33
N GLY A 97 5.17 11.39 -4.53
CA GLY A 97 5.51 12.25 -5.67
C GLY A 97 6.93 12.05 -6.21
N ILE A 98 7.53 10.91 -5.91
CA ILE A 98 8.86 10.56 -6.37
C ILE A 98 8.77 10.12 -7.83
N SER A 99 9.53 10.77 -8.69
CA SER A 99 9.58 10.43 -10.12
C SER A 99 10.41 9.17 -10.35
N PHE A 100 9.82 8.16 -10.97
CA PHE A 100 10.49 6.88 -11.23
C PHE A 100 10.11 6.28 -12.57
N ARG A 101 10.92 5.33 -13.04
CA ARG A 101 10.59 4.35 -14.09
C ARG A 101 10.80 2.95 -13.55
N TYR A 102 9.88 2.07 -13.84
CA TYR A 102 9.98 0.66 -13.51
C TYR A 102 10.72 -0.09 -14.62
N GLU A 103 11.68 -0.94 -14.27
CA GLU A 103 12.52 -1.75 -15.17
C GLU A 103 13.13 -0.97 -16.37
N ALA A 104 13.47 0.29 -16.17
CA ALA A 104 14.17 1.05 -17.20
C ALA A 104 15.61 0.53 -17.34
N PRO A 105 16.16 0.52 -18.59
CA PRO A 105 17.54 0.10 -18.80
C PRO A 105 18.52 0.92 -17.95
N TYR A 106 19.48 0.21 -17.35
CA TYR A 106 20.61 0.84 -16.65
C TYR A 106 21.39 1.72 -17.62
N GLU A 107 21.98 2.79 -17.11
CA GLU A 107 22.66 3.79 -17.97
C GLU A 107 23.92 3.29 -18.68
N VAL A 108 24.50 2.23 -18.16
CA VAL A 108 25.66 1.58 -18.75
C VAL A 108 25.22 0.34 -19.51
N ASN A 109 25.82 0.10 -20.68
CA ASN A 109 25.56 -1.12 -21.42
C ASN A 109 26.17 -2.32 -20.68
N THR A 110 25.32 -3.25 -20.29
CA THR A 110 25.69 -4.49 -19.58
C THR A 110 25.47 -5.73 -20.42
N VAL A 111 25.11 -5.56 -21.69
CA VAL A 111 24.87 -6.70 -22.61
C VAL A 111 26.19 -7.40 -22.89
N ASP A 112 26.19 -8.72 -22.67
CA ASP A 112 27.25 -9.63 -23.10
C ASP A 112 26.63 -10.87 -23.76
N PRO A 113 27.40 -11.84 -24.25
CA PRO A 113 26.84 -13.04 -24.91
C PRO A 113 25.91 -13.89 -24.04
N GLU A 114 26.04 -13.79 -22.72
CA GLU A 114 25.28 -14.59 -21.75
C GLU A 114 24.17 -13.79 -21.09
N TYR A 115 24.31 -12.45 -20.98
CA TYR A 115 23.40 -11.62 -20.21
C TYR A 115 22.78 -10.51 -21.06
N ARG A 116 21.48 -10.25 -20.80
CA ARG A 116 20.75 -9.12 -21.36
C ARG A 116 21.11 -7.82 -20.65
N GLN A 117 20.70 -6.70 -21.25
CA GLN A 117 20.79 -5.39 -20.60
C GLN A 117 20.15 -5.44 -19.20
N TYR A 118 20.88 -5.01 -18.22
CA TYR A 118 20.38 -4.88 -16.85
C TYR A 118 19.34 -3.77 -16.78
N CYS A 119 18.23 -4.09 -16.12
CA CYS A 119 17.14 -3.18 -15.83
C CYS A 119 16.87 -3.26 -14.33
N PRO A 120 17.28 -2.27 -13.53
CA PRO A 120 16.92 -2.17 -12.13
C PRO A 120 15.42 -2.14 -11.93
N ASP A 121 14.90 -2.66 -10.82
CA ASP A 121 13.47 -2.64 -10.55
C ASP A 121 12.91 -1.22 -10.64
N PHE A 122 13.60 -0.24 -10.04
CA PHE A 122 13.23 1.17 -10.17
C PHE A 122 14.44 2.05 -10.45
N SER A 123 14.31 2.94 -11.44
CA SER A 123 15.18 4.10 -11.65
C SER A 123 14.47 5.34 -11.13
N ILE A 124 15.02 6.01 -10.13
CA ILE A 124 14.44 7.17 -9.45
C ILE A 124 15.15 8.45 -9.94
N TYR A 125 14.37 9.45 -10.29
CA TYR A 125 14.86 10.71 -10.87
C TYR A 125 14.45 11.88 -9.97
N PHE A 126 15.40 12.75 -9.67
CA PHE A 126 15.16 13.95 -8.88
C PHE A 126 16.15 15.06 -9.23
N THR A 127 15.90 16.24 -8.71
CA THR A 127 16.81 17.38 -8.80
C THR A 127 17.34 17.66 -7.40
N ASP A 128 18.66 17.71 -7.24
CA ASP A 128 19.28 18.02 -5.96
C ASP A 128 19.14 19.51 -5.60
N ASP A 129 19.53 19.89 -4.37
CA ASP A 129 19.45 21.27 -3.87
C ASP A 129 20.28 22.26 -4.69
N SER A 130 21.25 21.77 -5.47
CA SER A 130 22.08 22.56 -6.37
C SER A 130 21.49 22.70 -7.78
N GLY A 131 20.32 22.13 -8.03
CA GLY A 131 19.63 22.15 -9.32
C GLY A 131 20.12 21.10 -10.31
N ASN A 132 20.96 20.14 -9.91
CA ASN A 132 21.44 19.08 -10.79
C ASN A 132 20.46 17.93 -10.87
N HIS A 133 20.20 17.44 -12.08
CA HIS A 133 19.42 16.23 -12.27
C HIS A 133 20.23 15.00 -11.84
N LYS A 134 19.64 14.21 -10.98
CA LYS A 134 20.21 12.99 -10.43
C LYS A 134 19.35 11.79 -10.80
N ARG A 135 20.02 10.64 -10.85
CA ARG A 135 19.38 9.34 -10.97
C ARG A 135 20.01 8.39 -9.96
N ILE A 136 19.15 7.69 -9.21
CA ILE A 136 19.53 6.59 -8.32
C ILE A 136 18.68 5.38 -8.65
N TYR A 137 19.05 4.24 -8.13
CA TYR A 137 18.42 2.97 -8.43
C TYR A 137 17.93 2.30 -7.15
N LEU A 138 16.85 1.54 -7.27
CA LEU A 138 16.32 0.75 -6.18
C LEU A 138 16.06 -0.68 -6.68
N GLU A 139 16.53 -1.64 -5.93
CA GLU A 139 16.28 -3.07 -6.11
C GLU A 139 15.49 -3.62 -4.94
N HIS A 140 14.57 -4.52 -5.26
CA HIS A 140 13.84 -5.26 -4.26
C HIS A 140 14.25 -6.74 -4.32
N PHE A 141 14.87 -7.23 -3.25
CA PHE A 141 15.37 -8.60 -3.20
C PHE A 141 14.41 -9.55 -2.48
N ALA A 142 14.00 -10.62 -3.17
CA ALA A 142 13.17 -11.67 -2.62
C ALA A 142 13.95 -12.59 -1.68
N VAL A 143 14.50 -12.02 -0.59
CA VAL A 143 15.23 -12.77 0.45
C VAL A 143 14.62 -12.50 1.83
N ASN A 144 14.55 -13.57 2.64
CA ASN A 144 14.07 -13.49 4.02
C ASN A 144 15.15 -12.96 4.99
N GLY A 145 14.82 -12.88 6.28
CA GLY A 145 15.73 -12.38 7.32
C GLY A 145 17.00 -13.22 7.52
N GLN A 146 17.03 -14.47 7.06
CA GLN A 146 18.18 -15.36 7.06
C GLN A 146 18.99 -15.26 5.76
N GLY A 147 18.53 -14.51 4.78
CA GLY A 147 19.13 -14.39 3.45
C GLY A 147 18.76 -15.55 2.52
N ASP A 148 17.70 -16.29 2.84
CA ASP A 148 17.20 -17.36 1.98
C ASP A 148 16.23 -16.84 0.94
N CYS A 149 16.30 -17.43 -0.24
CA CYS A 149 15.33 -17.21 -1.32
C CYS A 149 13.99 -17.90 -0.99
N PRO A 150 12.90 -17.52 -1.69
CA PRO A 150 11.63 -18.20 -1.54
C PRO A 150 11.72 -19.71 -1.71
N SER A 151 10.90 -20.47 -0.97
CA SER A 151 10.94 -21.94 -0.93
C SER A 151 10.62 -22.64 -2.27
N TRP A 152 10.09 -21.91 -3.24
CA TRP A 152 9.82 -22.42 -4.59
C TRP A 152 11.00 -22.26 -5.56
N PHE A 153 12.11 -21.64 -5.14
CA PHE A 153 13.35 -21.63 -5.89
C PHE A 153 14.03 -22.98 -5.73
N SER A 154 14.58 -23.52 -6.81
CA SER A 154 15.52 -24.62 -6.71
C SER A 154 16.81 -24.14 -6.04
N GLU A 155 17.66 -25.07 -5.59
CA GLU A 155 18.98 -24.72 -5.04
C GLU A 155 19.82 -23.95 -6.08
N GLU A 156 19.75 -24.38 -7.34
CA GLU A 156 20.46 -23.74 -8.45
C GLU A 156 19.96 -22.32 -8.71
N ASP A 157 18.62 -22.12 -8.74
CA ASP A 157 18.03 -20.80 -8.93
C ASP A 157 18.34 -19.87 -7.76
N SER A 158 18.33 -20.40 -6.53
CA SER A 158 18.69 -19.65 -5.32
C SER A 158 20.15 -19.19 -5.36
N MET A 159 21.05 -20.04 -5.84
CA MET A 159 22.46 -19.71 -5.98
C MET A 159 22.65 -18.61 -7.03
N LYS A 160 22.09 -18.79 -8.23
CA LYS A 160 22.14 -17.80 -9.31
C LYS A 160 21.54 -16.46 -8.90
N TYR A 161 20.43 -16.49 -8.15
CA TYR A 161 19.79 -15.28 -7.66
C TYR A 161 20.71 -14.52 -6.68
N LYS A 162 21.32 -15.21 -5.72
CA LYS A 162 22.27 -14.62 -4.76
C LYS A 162 23.53 -14.09 -5.45
N GLU A 163 24.04 -14.79 -6.44
CA GLU A 163 25.15 -14.30 -7.30
C GLU A 163 24.73 -13.04 -8.05
N GLY A 164 23.51 -12.99 -8.57
CA GLY A 164 22.94 -11.82 -9.21
C GLY A 164 22.88 -10.61 -8.28
N ILE A 165 22.50 -10.78 -7.01
CA ILE A 165 22.53 -9.70 -6.00
C ILE A 165 23.95 -9.15 -5.82
N VAL A 166 24.93 -10.03 -5.69
CA VAL A 166 26.34 -9.65 -5.53
C VAL A 166 26.83 -8.90 -6.76
N TRP A 167 26.47 -9.39 -7.96
CA TRP A 167 26.82 -8.76 -9.24
C TRP A 167 26.22 -7.35 -9.36
N LYS A 168 24.94 -7.17 -9.06
CA LYS A 168 24.26 -5.86 -9.08
C LYS A 168 24.96 -4.87 -8.16
N ARG A 169 25.25 -5.25 -6.92
CA ARG A 169 25.94 -4.40 -5.94
C ARG A 169 27.36 -4.01 -6.42
N ARG A 170 28.07 -4.94 -7.06
CA ARG A 170 29.38 -4.69 -7.62
C ARG A 170 29.28 -3.72 -8.79
N LEU A 171 28.36 -3.94 -9.72
CA LEU A 171 28.14 -3.10 -10.89
C LEU A 171 27.91 -1.62 -10.49
N HIS A 172 27.00 -1.38 -9.57
CA HIS A 172 26.71 -0.03 -9.10
C HIS A 172 27.91 0.64 -8.43
N ARG A 173 28.68 -0.13 -7.67
CA ARG A 173 29.93 0.36 -7.04
C ARG A 173 31.01 0.71 -8.08
N GLU A 174 31.21 -0.13 -9.09
CA GLU A 174 32.19 0.08 -10.15
C GLU A 174 31.86 1.32 -11.00
N HIS A 175 30.60 1.60 -11.20
CA HIS A 175 30.12 2.74 -11.97
C HIS A 175 29.82 3.99 -11.12
N GLY A 176 30.01 3.92 -9.80
CA GLY A 176 29.76 5.05 -8.90
C GLY A 176 28.30 5.48 -8.82
N THR A 177 27.35 4.59 -9.15
CA THR A 177 25.92 4.86 -9.08
C THR A 177 25.35 4.44 -7.71
N VAL A 178 24.33 5.14 -7.26
CA VAL A 178 23.68 4.88 -5.97
C VAL A 178 22.63 3.78 -6.15
N LEU A 179 22.76 2.71 -5.37
CA LEU A 179 21.79 1.61 -5.27
C LEU A 179 21.14 1.62 -3.89
N LEU A 180 19.84 1.79 -3.85
CA LEU A 180 19.01 1.55 -2.68
C LEU A 180 18.50 0.12 -2.71
N GLU A 181 18.27 -0.46 -1.54
CA GLU A 181 17.86 -1.86 -1.44
C GLU A 181 16.71 -2.03 -0.44
N THR A 182 15.73 -2.81 -0.85
CA THR A 182 14.69 -3.37 0.02
C THR A 182 14.66 -4.89 -0.13
N SER A 183 14.01 -5.58 0.80
CA SER A 183 13.90 -7.04 0.73
C SER A 183 12.57 -7.53 1.29
N SER A 184 12.21 -8.78 0.97
CA SER A 184 11.06 -9.45 1.57
C SER A 184 11.19 -9.53 3.11
N ALA A 185 12.41 -9.58 3.64
CA ALA A 185 12.65 -9.49 5.08
C ALA A 185 12.17 -8.16 5.68
N ASP A 186 12.30 -7.06 4.96
CA ASP A 186 11.83 -5.74 5.40
C ASP A 186 10.29 -5.69 5.44
N PHE A 187 9.62 -6.31 4.46
CA PHE A 187 8.17 -6.48 4.47
C PHE A 187 7.69 -7.37 5.63
N GLN A 188 8.37 -8.47 5.89
CA GLN A 188 8.04 -9.37 7.00
C GLN A 188 8.15 -8.68 8.36
N ARG A 189 9.12 -7.80 8.54
CA ARG A 189 9.28 -6.98 9.76
C ARG A 189 8.30 -5.82 9.85
N GLY A 190 7.69 -5.43 8.73
CA GLY A 190 6.78 -4.29 8.65
C GLY A 190 7.47 -2.91 8.66
N ASP A 191 8.79 -2.86 8.41
CA ASP A 191 9.59 -1.63 8.46
C ASP A 191 10.14 -1.15 7.10
N VAL A 192 9.74 -1.82 6.01
CA VAL A 192 10.26 -1.57 4.66
C VAL A 192 10.17 -0.10 4.25
N PHE A 193 9.03 0.54 4.45
CA PHE A 193 8.84 1.93 4.03
C PHE A 193 9.60 2.92 4.89
N ASN A 194 9.69 2.68 6.21
CA ASN A 194 10.52 3.50 7.10
C ASN A 194 12.02 3.41 6.75
N ARG A 195 12.46 2.24 6.28
CA ARG A 195 13.83 2.06 5.81
C ARG A 195 14.06 2.73 4.45
N LEU A 196 13.14 2.53 3.51
CA LEU A 196 13.19 3.13 2.19
C LEU A 196 13.18 4.66 2.28
N GLU A 197 12.32 5.22 3.13
CA GLU A 197 12.26 6.65 3.37
C GLU A 197 13.62 7.21 3.82
N ARG A 198 14.24 6.58 4.80
CA ARG A 198 15.58 7.00 5.27
C ARG A 198 16.61 6.94 4.15
N GLN A 199 16.65 5.84 3.38
CA GLN A 199 17.57 5.70 2.25
C GLN A 199 17.35 6.78 1.18
N LEU A 200 16.10 7.11 0.88
CA LEU A 200 15.75 8.16 -0.08
C LEU A 200 16.16 9.54 0.43
N ILE A 201 15.91 9.86 1.70
CA ILE A 201 16.34 11.11 2.33
C ILE A 201 17.86 11.21 2.33
N ASP A 202 18.57 10.16 2.73
CA ASP A 202 20.04 10.11 2.74
C ASP A 202 20.64 10.28 1.34
N ALA A 203 19.92 9.85 0.30
CA ALA A 203 20.28 10.05 -1.10
C ALA A 203 19.92 11.44 -1.65
N GLY A 204 19.27 12.30 -0.86
CA GLY A 204 18.87 13.65 -1.24
C GLY A 204 17.57 13.74 -2.05
N VAL A 205 16.73 12.70 -2.02
CA VAL A 205 15.43 12.71 -2.70
C VAL A 205 14.45 13.54 -1.87
N ALA A 206 13.89 14.58 -2.48
CA ALA A 206 12.82 15.36 -1.86
C ALA A 206 11.47 14.66 -2.00
N PHE A 207 10.72 14.64 -0.91
CA PHE A 207 9.35 14.15 -0.91
C PHE A 207 8.41 15.32 -1.24
N SER A 208 7.59 15.15 -2.25
CA SER A 208 6.46 16.04 -2.47
C SER A 208 5.21 15.34 -1.93
N THR A 209 4.48 16.00 -1.05
CA THR A 209 3.11 15.58 -0.77
C THR A 209 2.32 15.70 -2.06
N GLN A 210 2.01 14.55 -2.68
CA GLN A 210 1.06 14.55 -3.80
C GLN A 210 -0.22 15.26 -3.34
N SER A 211 -0.79 16.02 -4.26
CA SER A 211 -1.96 16.80 -3.97
C SER A 211 -3.02 15.93 -3.28
N GLN A 212 -3.49 16.37 -2.12
CA GLN A 212 -4.62 15.76 -1.39
C GLN A 212 -5.79 15.43 -2.34
N GLY A 213 -5.85 16.08 -3.51
CA GLY A 213 -6.86 15.85 -4.52
C GLY A 213 -6.81 14.52 -5.28
N GLU A 214 -5.65 13.88 -5.45
CA GLU A 214 -5.57 12.56 -6.11
C GLU A 214 -5.92 11.45 -5.12
N LEU A 215 -5.45 11.56 -3.90
CA LEU A 215 -5.81 10.68 -2.80
C LEU A 215 -7.31 10.78 -2.49
N ALA A 216 -7.85 12.00 -2.43
CA ALA A 216 -9.28 12.23 -2.22
C ALA A 216 -10.14 11.63 -3.34
N ARG A 217 -9.71 11.69 -4.60
CA ARG A 217 -10.42 11.05 -5.72
C ARG A 217 -10.41 9.53 -5.65
N GLU A 218 -9.31 8.94 -5.20
CA GLU A 218 -9.23 7.50 -5.04
C GLU A 218 -10.06 7.02 -3.84
N VAL A 219 -10.00 7.74 -2.73
CA VAL A 219 -10.86 7.51 -1.56
C VAL A 219 -12.34 7.63 -1.96
N ALA A 220 -12.72 8.69 -2.68
CA ALA A 220 -14.10 8.89 -3.13
C ALA A 220 -14.60 7.77 -4.06
N ARG A 221 -13.76 7.20 -4.91
CA ARG A 221 -14.12 6.05 -5.76
C ARG A 221 -14.41 4.77 -4.97
N GLN A 222 -13.80 4.61 -3.81
CA GLN A 222 -13.95 3.42 -2.98
C GLN A 222 -14.84 3.64 -1.74
N GLU A 223 -15.28 4.86 -1.54
CA GLU A 223 -16.11 5.25 -0.40
C GLU A 223 -17.35 4.38 -0.24
N GLN A 224 -18.05 4.08 -1.31
CA GLN A 224 -19.23 3.21 -1.31
C GLN A 224 -18.92 1.79 -0.78
N SER A 225 -17.78 1.24 -1.17
CA SER A 225 -17.35 -0.09 -0.73
C SER A 225 -16.97 -0.08 0.76
N ILE A 226 -16.29 0.98 1.21
CA ILE A 226 -15.92 1.16 2.61
C ILE A 226 -17.14 1.40 3.49
N LEU A 227 -18.06 2.24 3.04
CA LEU A 227 -19.33 2.48 3.73
C LEU A 227 -20.12 1.20 3.93
N GLY A 228 -20.24 0.36 2.89
CA GLY A 228 -20.87 -0.95 2.99
C GLY A 228 -20.18 -1.84 4.02
N MET A 229 -18.86 -1.86 4.04
CA MET A 229 -18.09 -2.62 4.99
C MET A 229 -18.25 -2.10 6.42
N LEU A 230 -18.17 -0.78 6.66
CA LEU A 230 -18.36 -0.17 7.96
C LEU A 230 -19.77 -0.42 8.52
N THR A 231 -20.77 -0.34 7.66
CA THR A 231 -22.17 -0.65 8.03
C THR A 231 -22.33 -2.11 8.41
N ALA A 232 -21.76 -3.04 7.64
CA ALA A 232 -21.78 -4.46 7.94
C ALA A 232 -21.05 -4.79 9.27
N PHE A 233 -19.91 -4.15 9.51
CA PHE A 233 -19.19 -4.29 10.79
C PHE A 233 -19.99 -3.76 11.97
N ASN A 234 -20.65 -2.61 11.85
CA ASN A 234 -21.49 -2.05 12.90
C ASN A 234 -22.65 -3.02 13.24
N PHE A 235 -23.27 -3.59 12.21
CA PHE A 235 -24.31 -4.60 12.40
C PHE A 235 -23.80 -5.86 13.10
N LEU A 236 -22.65 -6.40 12.69
CA LEU A 236 -22.03 -7.56 13.32
C LEU A 236 -21.62 -7.29 14.77
N PHE A 237 -21.12 -6.07 15.03
CA PHE A 237 -20.73 -5.66 16.37
C PHE A 237 -21.92 -5.62 17.32
N LYS A 238 -23.06 -5.12 16.86
CA LYS A 238 -24.30 -5.11 17.63
C LYS A 238 -24.87 -6.51 17.85
N SER A 239 -24.85 -7.34 16.82
CA SER A 239 -25.49 -8.66 16.86
C SER A 239 -24.72 -9.69 17.71
N LYS A 240 -23.39 -9.56 17.81
CA LYS A 240 -22.52 -10.51 18.53
C LYS A 240 -22.11 -10.07 19.93
N GLY A 241 -22.32 -8.80 20.29
CA GLY A 241 -21.96 -8.28 21.61
C GLY A 241 -20.45 -8.34 21.95
N CYS A 242 -19.59 -8.44 20.93
CA CYS A 242 -18.14 -8.48 21.13
C CYS A 242 -17.61 -7.15 21.66
N SER A 243 -16.67 -7.19 22.61
CA SER A 243 -15.98 -6.01 23.08
C SER A 243 -14.89 -5.54 22.07
N GLU A 244 -14.53 -4.25 22.15
CA GLU A 244 -13.40 -3.72 21.37
C GLU A 244 -12.12 -4.51 21.63
N GLU A 245 -11.90 -4.89 22.88
CA GLU A 245 -10.69 -5.58 23.34
C GLU A 245 -10.58 -7.01 22.77
N GLU A 246 -11.69 -7.74 22.69
CA GLU A 246 -11.73 -9.06 22.08
C GLU A 246 -11.40 -9.03 20.58
N ILE A 247 -11.88 -8.02 19.86
CA ILE A 247 -11.58 -7.87 18.46
C ILE A 247 -10.12 -7.39 18.26
N LEU A 248 -9.63 -6.47 19.06
CA LEU A 248 -8.25 -6.00 18.99
C LEU A 248 -7.24 -7.10 19.28
N SER A 249 -7.50 -7.96 20.22
CA SER A 249 -6.60 -9.05 20.61
C SER A 249 -6.47 -10.16 19.55
N SER A 250 -7.47 -10.33 18.69
CA SER A 250 -7.50 -11.42 17.72
C SER A 250 -6.77 -11.14 16.39
N ALA A 251 -6.24 -9.91 16.11
CA ALA A 251 -5.52 -9.59 14.88
C ALA A 251 -4.02 -9.50 15.07
N THR A 252 -3.37 -10.27 14.31
CA THR A 252 -1.92 -10.34 14.27
C THR A 252 -1.31 -9.61 13.06
N ARG A 253 -2.11 -9.23 12.09
CA ARG A 253 -1.65 -8.59 10.83
C ARG A 253 -1.87 -7.10 10.85
N TYR A 254 -0.91 -6.34 10.32
CA TYR A 254 -0.93 -4.87 10.26
C TYR A 254 -2.16 -4.29 9.54
N ASP A 255 -2.54 -4.87 8.41
CA ASP A 255 -3.72 -4.46 7.64
C ASP A 255 -5.03 -4.61 8.44
N LEU A 256 -5.13 -5.68 9.22
CA LEU A 256 -6.26 -5.91 10.12
C LEU A 256 -6.26 -4.93 11.31
N GLN A 257 -5.12 -4.51 11.82
CA GLN A 257 -5.04 -3.50 12.88
C GLN A 257 -5.49 -2.13 12.38
N THR A 258 -5.08 -1.74 11.18
CA THR A 258 -5.50 -0.48 10.55
C THR A 258 -7.01 -0.50 10.28
N LEU A 259 -7.54 -1.58 9.69
CA LEU A 259 -8.98 -1.74 9.47
C LEU A 259 -9.78 -1.64 10.77
N ARG A 260 -9.28 -2.20 11.85
CA ARG A 260 -9.91 -2.12 13.16
C ARG A 260 -9.94 -0.71 13.72
N SER A 261 -8.83 0.01 13.63
CA SER A 261 -8.78 1.40 14.05
C SER A 261 -9.85 2.23 13.32
N ILE A 262 -9.97 2.03 12.01
CA ILE A 262 -11.00 2.68 11.19
C ILE A 262 -12.41 2.32 11.67
N VAL A 263 -12.69 1.02 11.82
CA VAL A 263 -14.00 0.53 12.24
C VAL A 263 -14.37 1.05 13.63
N PHE A 264 -13.45 1.03 14.60
CA PHE A 264 -13.74 1.53 15.94
C PHE A 264 -13.96 3.02 16.00
N THR A 265 -13.18 3.82 15.26
CA THR A 265 -13.40 5.25 15.16
C THR A 265 -14.79 5.55 14.59
N TYR A 266 -15.16 4.82 13.52
CA TYR A 266 -16.50 4.94 12.93
C TYR A 266 -17.62 4.53 13.93
N VAL A 267 -17.51 3.39 14.59
CA VAL A 267 -18.54 2.89 15.53
C VAL A 267 -18.68 3.83 16.72
N ARG A 268 -17.59 4.38 17.25
CA ARG A 268 -17.66 5.39 18.32
C ARG A 268 -18.40 6.64 17.85
N ARG A 269 -18.02 7.19 16.71
CA ARG A 269 -18.65 8.39 16.17
C ARG A 269 -20.13 8.16 15.82
N TYR A 270 -20.46 7.00 15.27
CA TYR A 270 -21.83 6.61 15.01
C TYR A 270 -22.68 6.63 16.30
N ARG A 271 -22.17 6.05 17.38
CA ARG A 271 -22.87 6.03 18.69
C ARG A 271 -23.02 7.41 19.30
N GLU A 272 -22.00 8.25 19.19
CA GLU A 272 -22.04 9.65 19.66
C GLU A 272 -23.13 10.43 18.91
N MET A 273 -23.06 10.44 17.58
CA MET A 273 -24.02 11.14 16.74
C MET A 273 -25.45 10.61 16.87
N SER A 274 -25.62 9.29 17.05
CA SER A 274 -26.93 8.69 17.32
C SER A 274 -27.56 9.23 18.62
N ARG A 275 -26.74 9.39 19.67
CA ARG A 275 -27.19 9.98 20.93
C ARG A 275 -27.51 11.48 20.78
N GLU A 276 -26.65 12.23 20.10
CA GLU A 276 -26.80 13.69 19.87
C GLU A 276 -28.07 13.99 19.07
N LYS A 277 -28.38 13.18 18.06
CA LYS A 277 -29.53 13.38 17.16
C LYS A 277 -30.79 12.61 17.60
N GLY A 278 -30.75 11.87 18.70
CA GLY A 278 -31.86 11.07 19.16
C GLY A 278 -32.31 9.97 18.20
N VAL A 279 -31.42 9.51 17.34
CA VAL A 279 -31.71 8.44 16.37
C VAL A 279 -31.82 7.12 17.12
N ILE A 280 -32.99 6.50 16.99
CA ILE A 280 -33.22 5.14 17.57
C ILE A 280 -32.54 4.14 16.65
N ASP A 281 -31.53 3.50 17.18
CA ASP A 281 -30.74 2.52 16.51
C ASP A 281 -31.21 1.11 16.93
N PHE A 282 -31.84 0.38 16.02
CA PHE A 282 -32.35 -0.97 16.24
C PHE A 282 -31.31 -2.04 16.04
#